data_e7c2fee37edc732bbd08915d13241c78
#
_entry.id   e7c2fee37edc732bbd08915d13241c78
#
_cell.length_a   1.000
_cell.length_b   1.000
_cell.length_c   1.000
_cell.angle_alpha   90.00
_cell.angle_beta   90.00
_cell.angle_gamma   90.00
#
_symmetry.space_group_name_H-M   'P 1'
#
loop_
_entity.id
_entity.type
_entity.pdbx_description
1 polymer ?
#
loop_
_entity_poly.entity_id
_entity_poly.type
_entity_poly.pdbx_seq_one_letter_code
_entity_poly.pdbx_strand_id
1 'polypeptide(L)'
;TIESEEVVVDGQQRLHTIVEYIDEPEESTVFGNIVKKYRNLSKDEKEDFLNYTLLIRDLGDISPENIKEVFKRINSTQYALNSIELHNAIYDGEFIATAKEILEEVDVTKLPFFSDSKISRMDDLLFILLIMSTVQEGGYFVGDKYIEKYVATYNENYPDKNNVKKKIVDVFSFINELSLLNDSLWMRKSCYFTMFIEIFKEFEKIAKKRKILREYLQEVESKVEANKSSNADTNQYAKFYSYIYTGTNSRKARVERGNFLRKEIIEPVMEN
;
A
#
# COMPACT_ATOMS: atom_id res chain seq x y z
N THR A 1 44.30 -2.25 -1.09
CA THR A 1 43.34 -3.36 -0.85
C THR A 1 41.98 -2.71 -0.80
N ILE A 2 41.20 -2.86 -1.89
CA ILE A 2 39.77 -2.47 -1.90
C ILE A 2 39.09 -3.57 -1.06
N GLU A 3 38.62 -3.23 0.14
CA GLU A 3 37.73 -4.12 0.89
C GLU A 3 36.46 -4.27 0.04
N SER A 4 36.23 -5.48 -0.48
CA SER A 4 34.97 -5.80 -1.13
C SER A 4 33.91 -5.85 -0.04
N GLU A 5 32.95 -4.94 -0.08
CA GLU A 5 31.77 -5.02 0.77
C GLU A 5 30.94 -6.25 0.38
N GLU A 6 30.79 -7.19 1.31
CA GLU A 6 29.84 -8.28 1.14
C GLU A 6 28.43 -7.79 1.41
N VAL A 7 27.53 -8.01 0.48
CA VAL A 7 26.14 -7.57 0.55
C VAL A 7 25.20 -8.77 0.61
N VAL A 8 24.32 -8.78 1.59
CA VAL A 8 23.27 -9.81 1.69
C VAL A 8 22.15 -9.50 0.70
N VAL A 9 22.00 -10.34 -0.33
CA VAL A 9 21.01 -10.18 -1.39
C VAL A 9 19.61 -10.68 -0.95
N ASP A 10 19.55 -11.81 -0.23
CA ASP A 10 18.30 -12.35 0.35
C ASP A 10 18.54 -12.87 1.77
N GLY A 11 17.50 -12.86 2.58
CA GLY A 11 17.55 -13.33 3.97
C GLY A 11 17.95 -12.28 4.98
N GLN A 12 18.04 -10.99 4.63
CA GLN A 12 18.38 -9.90 5.54
C GLN A 12 17.48 -9.91 6.78
N GLN A 13 16.16 -10.02 6.61
CA GLN A 13 15.24 -10.06 7.75
C GLN A 13 15.44 -11.27 8.65
N ARG A 14 15.72 -12.44 8.06
CA ARG A 14 16.01 -13.66 8.84
C ARG A 14 17.27 -13.52 9.66
N LEU A 15 18.32 -12.99 9.07
CA LEU A 15 19.57 -12.73 9.78
C LEU A 15 19.39 -11.66 10.87
N HIS A 16 18.71 -10.57 10.55
CA HIS A 16 18.41 -9.51 11.52
C HIS A 16 17.62 -10.04 12.70
N THR A 17 16.55 -10.81 12.45
CA THR A 17 15.73 -11.42 13.52
C THR A 17 16.57 -12.36 14.42
N ILE A 18 17.51 -13.12 13.86
CA ILE A 18 18.40 -13.99 14.64
C ILE A 18 19.31 -13.15 15.54
N VAL A 19 19.90 -12.09 14.99
CA VAL A 19 20.77 -11.18 15.76
C VAL A 19 19.96 -10.47 16.84
N GLU A 20 18.81 -9.89 16.50
CA GLU A 20 17.89 -9.27 17.46
C GLU A 20 17.47 -10.23 18.58
N TYR A 21 17.20 -11.48 18.25
CA TYR A 21 16.82 -12.49 19.26
C TYR A 21 17.96 -12.77 20.25
N ILE A 22 19.19 -12.81 19.78
CA ILE A 22 20.37 -13.03 20.64
C ILE A 22 20.61 -11.80 21.54
N ASP A 23 20.49 -10.60 20.96
CA ASP A 23 20.82 -9.32 21.60
C ASP A 23 19.62 -8.67 22.30
N GLU A 24 18.45 -9.30 22.30
CA GLU A 24 17.22 -8.71 22.83
C GLU A 24 17.39 -8.20 24.27
N PRO A 25 17.11 -6.90 24.54
CA PRO A 25 17.14 -6.35 25.89
C PRO A 25 16.17 -7.02 26.86
N GLU A 26 16.44 -6.98 28.15
CA GLU A 26 15.60 -7.64 29.17
C GLU A 26 14.17 -7.12 29.19
N GLU A 27 13.98 -5.82 28.95
CA GLU A 27 12.67 -5.16 28.97
C GLU A 27 11.93 -5.23 27.64
N SER A 28 12.56 -5.77 26.58
CA SER A 28 11.95 -5.87 25.25
C SER A 28 10.82 -6.91 25.25
N THR A 29 9.78 -6.64 24.45
CA THR A 29 8.66 -7.55 24.17
C THR A 29 8.54 -7.85 22.67
N VAL A 30 9.57 -7.63 21.88
CA VAL A 30 9.58 -7.79 20.41
C VAL A 30 9.14 -9.19 20.00
N PHE A 31 9.63 -10.24 20.67
CA PHE A 31 9.23 -11.62 20.39
C PHE A 31 8.02 -12.11 21.22
N GLY A 32 7.39 -11.20 21.98
CA GLY A 32 6.22 -11.50 22.81
C GLY A 32 6.50 -12.48 23.96
N ASN A 33 5.42 -13.02 24.54
CA ASN A 33 5.51 -13.96 25.66
C ASN A 33 5.54 -15.43 25.22
N ILE A 34 5.43 -15.70 23.91
CA ILE A 34 5.34 -17.07 23.37
C ILE A 34 6.74 -17.66 23.18
N VAL A 35 7.71 -16.82 22.79
CA VAL A 35 9.11 -17.25 22.58
C VAL A 35 9.94 -16.89 23.80
N LYS A 36 10.62 -17.89 24.39
CA LYS A 36 11.57 -17.61 25.47
C LYS A 36 12.70 -16.71 24.96
N LYS A 37 13.10 -15.73 25.75
CA LYS A 37 14.28 -14.92 25.42
C LYS A 37 15.54 -15.77 25.38
N TYR A 38 16.44 -15.51 24.46
CA TYR A 38 17.70 -16.26 24.29
C TYR A 38 18.47 -16.43 25.59
N ARG A 39 18.57 -15.37 26.43
CA ARG A 39 19.23 -15.41 27.74
C ARG A 39 18.60 -16.38 28.72
N ASN A 40 17.29 -16.64 28.60
CA ASN A 40 16.48 -17.47 29.50
C ASN A 40 16.41 -18.93 29.00
N LEU A 41 17.05 -19.26 27.87
CA LEU A 41 17.21 -20.62 27.39
C LEU A 41 18.13 -21.44 28.32
N SER A 42 17.78 -22.69 28.53
CA SER A 42 18.67 -23.66 29.18
C SER A 42 19.93 -23.88 28.35
N LYS A 43 20.92 -24.57 28.92
CA LYS A 43 22.16 -24.88 28.18
C LYS A 43 21.88 -25.71 26.94
N ASP A 44 21.01 -26.71 27.05
CA ASP A 44 20.63 -27.58 25.94
C ASP A 44 19.87 -26.85 24.85
N GLU A 45 18.88 -25.98 25.24
CA GLU A 45 18.14 -25.14 24.30
C GLU A 45 19.06 -24.14 23.55
N LYS A 46 20.10 -23.62 24.20
CA LYS A 46 21.11 -22.75 23.55
C LYS A 46 21.99 -23.55 22.59
N GLU A 47 22.36 -24.76 22.97
CA GLU A 47 23.16 -25.66 22.11
C GLU A 47 22.36 -26.04 20.87
N ASP A 48 21.09 -26.41 21.00
CA ASP A 48 20.18 -26.68 19.89
C ASP A 48 20.02 -25.48 18.97
N PHE A 49 19.85 -24.27 19.53
CA PHE A 49 19.75 -23.03 18.75
C PHE A 49 21.03 -22.74 17.96
N LEU A 50 22.20 -22.88 18.60
CA LEU A 50 23.50 -22.62 17.95
C LEU A 50 23.90 -23.69 16.94
N ASN A 51 23.38 -24.92 17.08
CA ASN A 51 23.61 -26.02 16.14
C ASN A 51 22.68 -25.96 14.93
N TYR A 52 21.70 -25.01 14.90
CA TYR A 52 20.84 -24.82 13.74
C TYR A 52 21.67 -24.36 12.53
N THR A 53 21.63 -25.14 11.48
CA THR A 53 22.46 -24.88 10.28
C THR A 53 21.77 -23.90 9.36
N LEU A 54 22.43 -22.80 9.06
CA LEU A 54 22.03 -21.85 8.02
C LEU A 54 22.78 -22.19 6.73
N LEU A 55 22.02 -22.39 5.64
CA LEU A 55 22.60 -22.52 4.32
C LEU A 55 22.80 -21.13 3.71
N ILE A 56 24.06 -20.73 3.55
CA ILE A 56 24.44 -19.48 2.87
C ILE A 56 25.00 -19.86 1.50
N ARG A 57 24.45 -19.20 0.46
CA ARG A 57 24.96 -19.33 -0.91
C ARG A 57 25.70 -18.06 -1.29
N ASP A 58 26.98 -18.16 -1.45
CA ASP A 58 27.81 -17.11 -2.04
C ASP A 58 27.52 -17.03 -3.55
N LEU A 59 27.29 -15.83 -4.05
CA LEU A 59 27.02 -15.56 -5.46
C LEU A 59 28.29 -15.12 -6.20
N GLY A 60 29.39 -14.89 -5.47
CA GLY A 60 30.63 -14.34 -6.01
C GLY A 60 30.49 -12.92 -6.55
N ASP A 61 31.45 -12.48 -7.33
CA ASP A 61 31.42 -11.16 -7.98
C ASP A 61 30.45 -11.17 -9.15
N ILE A 62 29.20 -10.77 -8.90
CA ILE A 62 28.16 -10.67 -9.93
C ILE A 62 27.76 -9.21 -10.15
N SER A 63 27.39 -8.88 -11.40
CA SER A 63 26.94 -7.53 -11.74
C SER A 63 25.58 -7.20 -11.07
N PRO A 64 25.27 -5.92 -10.83
CA PRO A 64 23.98 -5.49 -10.29
C PRO A 64 22.78 -6.02 -11.08
N GLU A 65 22.91 -6.15 -12.41
CA GLU A 65 21.87 -6.70 -13.29
C GLU A 65 21.62 -8.18 -13.01
N ASN A 66 22.69 -8.95 -12.83
CA ASN A 66 22.61 -10.38 -12.50
C ASN A 66 22.08 -10.61 -11.08
N ILE A 67 22.41 -9.72 -10.12
CA ILE A 67 21.81 -9.74 -8.77
C ILE A 67 20.30 -9.60 -8.91
N LYS A 68 19.81 -8.65 -9.72
CA LYS A 68 18.36 -8.45 -9.97
C LYS A 68 17.70 -9.70 -10.55
N GLU A 69 18.35 -10.40 -11.48
CA GLU A 69 17.83 -11.64 -12.05
C GLU A 69 17.76 -12.79 -11.02
N VAL A 70 18.81 -12.96 -10.22
CA VAL A 70 18.84 -13.95 -9.14
C VAL A 70 17.73 -13.67 -8.14
N PHE A 71 17.55 -12.42 -7.75
CA PHE A 71 16.49 -12.00 -6.83
C PHE A 71 15.10 -12.28 -7.40
N LYS A 72 14.85 -11.99 -8.69
CA LYS A 72 13.60 -12.36 -9.37
C LYS A 72 13.34 -13.87 -9.36
N ARG A 73 14.37 -14.69 -9.58
CA ARG A 73 14.24 -16.16 -9.59
C ARG A 73 13.95 -16.73 -8.20
N ILE A 74 14.61 -16.24 -7.15
CA ILE A 74 14.36 -16.67 -5.77
C ILE A 74 12.91 -16.38 -5.40
N ASN A 75 12.39 -15.22 -5.79
CA ASN A 75 11.03 -14.78 -5.45
C ASN A 75 9.93 -15.35 -6.36
N SER A 76 10.30 -16.04 -7.46
CA SER A 76 9.31 -16.73 -8.31
C SER A 76 8.80 -18.06 -7.73
N THR A 77 9.39 -18.55 -6.64
CA THR A 77 9.00 -19.79 -5.96
C THR A 77 8.24 -19.49 -4.66
N GLN A 78 6.96 -19.72 -4.62
CA GLN A 78 5.95 -19.87 -3.53
C GLN A 78 5.94 -18.92 -2.31
N TYR A 79 6.95 -18.08 -2.06
CA TYR A 79 6.96 -16.97 -1.11
C TYR A 79 7.29 -15.69 -1.86
N ALA A 80 6.38 -15.28 -2.77
CA ALA A 80 6.55 -14.07 -3.53
C ALA A 80 6.65 -12.87 -2.57
N LEU A 81 7.79 -12.16 -2.61
CA LEU A 81 7.81 -10.77 -2.21
C LEU A 81 6.65 -10.06 -2.91
N ASN A 82 5.96 -9.20 -2.21
CA ASN A 82 5.05 -8.27 -2.84
C ASN A 82 5.81 -7.59 -4.00
N SER A 83 5.17 -7.42 -5.16
CA SER A 83 5.82 -6.81 -6.32
C SER A 83 6.55 -5.50 -6.00
N ILE A 84 6.11 -4.80 -4.98
CA ILE A 84 6.71 -3.56 -4.46
C ILE A 84 7.99 -3.78 -3.65
N GLU A 85 8.08 -4.81 -2.84
CA GLU A 85 9.34 -5.15 -2.15
C GLU A 85 10.44 -5.42 -3.18
N LEU A 86 10.06 -6.09 -4.29
CA LEU A 86 10.95 -6.33 -5.42
C LEU A 86 11.30 -5.02 -6.14
N HIS A 87 10.31 -4.14 -6.38
CA HIS A 87 10.54 -2.85 -7.04
C HIS A 87 11.36 -1.90 -6.20
N ASN A 88 11.09 -1.83 -4.89
CA ASN A 88 11.87 -0.98 -3.98
C ASN A 88 13.33 -1.44 -3.84
N ALA A 89 13.61 -2.75 -4.01
CA ALA A 89 14.97 -3.28 -4.04
C ALA A 89 15.67 -3.07 -5.40
N ILE A 90 14.90 -2.89 -6.48
CA ILE A 90 15.43 -2.80 -7.85
C ILE A 90 15.50 -1.35 -8.33
N TYR A 91 14.53 -0.51 -7.94
CA TYR A 91 14.39 0.86 -8.42
C TYR A 91 14.41 1.84 -7.23
N ASP A 92 15.40 2.71 -7.23
CA ASP A 92 15.47 3.88 -6.33
C ASP A 92 15.19 5.16 -7.12
N GLY A 93 14.27 5.07 -8.08
CA GLY A 93 13.98 6.14 -9.02
C GLY A 93 13.01 7.19 -8.49
N GLU A 94 12.88 8.31 -9.21
CA GLU A 94 12.13 9.48 -8.80
C GLU A 94 10.64 9.19 -8.51
N PHE A 95 10.02 8.22 -9.19
CA PHE A 95 8.63 7.88 -8.94
C PHE A 95 8.42 7.23 -7.57
N ILE A 96 9.32 6.32 -7.19
CA ILE A 96 9.31 5.69 -5.85
C ILE A 96 9.72 6.70 -4.78
N ALA A 97 10.75 7.49 -5.03
CA ALA A 97 11.17 8.55 -4.12
C ALA A 97 10.01 9.53 -3.83
N THR A 98 9.27 9.95 -4.87
CA THR A 98 8.09 10.81 -4.70
C THR A 98 7.00 10.13 -3.85
N ALA A 99 6.77 8.83 -4.03
CA ALA A 99 5.80 8.09 -3.20
C ALA A 99 6.22 8.03 -1.73
N LYS A 100 7.52 7.86 -1.45
CA LYS A 100 8.09 7.90 -0.10
C LYS A 100 7.94 9.30 0.52
N GLU A 101 8.26 10.36 -0.25
CA GLU A 101 8.05 11.74 0.20
C GLU A 101 6.56 12.03 0.53
N ILE A 102 5.61 11.47 -0.22
CA ILE A 102 4.18 11.58 0.10
C ILE A 102 3.89 10.91 1.44
N LEU A 103 4.43 9.71 1.68
CA LEU A 103 4.24 8.99 2.95
C LEU A 103 4.82 9.73 4.16
N GLU A 104 5.88 10.52 3.99
CA GLU A 104 6.42 11.37 5.05
C GLU A 104 5.48 12.53 5.41
N GLU A 105 4.71 13.04 4.44
CA GLU A 105 3.76 14.15 4.64
C GLU A 105 2.36 13.68 5.05
N VAL A 106 1.99 12.43 4.72
CA VAL A 106 0.66 11.86 4.94
C VAL A 106 0.72 10.75 5.97
N ASP A 107 0.06 10.95 7.11
CA ASP A 107 -0.05 9.92 8.15
C ASP A 107 -1.06 8.83 7.74
N VAL A 108 -0.61 7.88 6.94
CA VAL A 108 -1.43 6.74 6.50
C VAL A 108 -1.75 5.75 7.62
N THR A 109 -1.06 5.83 8.77
CA THR A 109 -1.32 4.97 9.93
C THR A 109 -2.71 5.20 10.52
N LYS A 110 -3.29 6.37 10.27
CA LYS A 110 -4.67 6.71 10.65
C LYS A 110 -5.74 6.04 9.79
N LEU A 111 -5.35 5.43 8.67
CA LEU A 111 -6.28 4.72 7.81
C LEU A 111 -6.56 3.32 8.35
N PRO A 112 -7.83 2.98 8.67
CA PRO A 112 -8.18 1.76 9.42
C PRO A 112 -7.88 0.45 8.66
N PHE A 113 -7.52 0.51 7.40
CA PHE A 113 -7.16 -0.64 6.58
C PHE A 113 -5.66 -0.95 6.55
N PHE A 114 -4.82 -0.13 7.21
CA PHE A 114 -3.42 -0.45 7.45
C PHE A 114 -3.22 -0.93 8.89
N SER A 115 -2.52 -2.04 9.02
CA SER A 115 -2.02 -2.56 10.30
C SER A 115 -0.49 -2.51 10.27
N ASP A 116 0.14 -2.61 11.43
CA ASP A 116 1.60 -2.60 11.53
C ASP A 116 2.25 -3.66 10.63
N SER A 117 1.66 -4.86 10.54
CA SER A 117 2.14 -5.92 9.66
C SER A 117 2.00 -5.59 8.16
N LYS A 118 1.06 -4.73 7.76
CA LYS A 118 0.90 -4.28 6.38
C LYS A 118 1.87 -3.14 6.05
N ILE A 119 2.12 -2.26 7.00
CA ILE A 119 3.13 -1.19 6.87
C ILE A 119 4.52 -1.82 6.74
N SER A 120 4.83 -2.83 7.56
CA SER A 120 6.11 -3.55 7.46
C SER A 120 6.32 -4.27 6.12
N ARG A 121 5.26 -4.52 5.34
CA ARG A 121 5.29 -5.07 3.98
C ARG A 121 5.17 -4.03 2.88
N MET A 122 5.34 -2.76 3.21
CA MET A 122 5.23 -1.64 2.25
C MET A 122 3.88 -1.57 1.52
N ASP A 123 2.80 -2.08 2.12
CA ASP A 123 1.45 -1.98 1.56
C ASP A 123 0.96 -0.53 1.47
N ASP A 124 1.48 0.34 2.32
CA ASP A 124 1.31 1.79 2.31
C ASP A 124 1.99 2.41 1.08
N LEU A 125 3.25 2.07 0.83
CA LEU A 125 3.98 2.52 -0.36
C LEU A 125 3.29 2.03 -1.65
N LEU A 126 2.87 0.76 -1.69
CA LEU A 126 2.10 0.21 -2.80
C LEU A 126 0.81 0.98 -3.04
N PHE A 127 0.13 1.41 -1.97
CA PHE A 127 -1.11 2.16 -2.09
C PHE A 127 -0.88 3.57 -2.68
N ILE A 128 0.17 4.27 -2.27
CA ILE A 128 0.54 5.56 -2.86
C ILE A 128 0.94 5.38 -4.33
N LEU A 129 1.74 4.38 -4.65
CA LEU A 129 2.13 4.10 -6.04
C LEU A 129 0.93 3.72 -6.91
N LEU A 130 -0.07 3.02 -6.37
CA LEU A 130 -1.32 2.74 -7.06
C LEU A 130 -2.10 4.03 -7.35
N ILE A 131 -2.19 4.95 -6.38
CA ILE A 131 -2.80 6.27 -6.58
C ILE A 131 -2.05 7.04 -7.67
N MET A 132 -0.74 7.21 -7.52
CA MET A 132 0.10 7.94 -8.49
C MET A 132 -0.03 7.36 -9.89
N SER A 133 0.07 6.04 -10.04
CA SER A 133 -0.09 5.36 -11.34
C SER A 133 -1.47 5.54 -11.94
N THR A 134 -2.54 5.55 -11.11
CA THR A 134 -3.91 5.77 -11.58
C THR A 134 -4.11 7.20 -12.06
N VAL A 135 -3.49 8.16 -11.40
CA VAL A 135 -3.48 9.57 -11.81
C VAL A 135 -2.75 9.73 -13.14
N GLN A 136 -1.58 9.10 -13.30
CA GLN A 136 -0.80 9.16 -14.54
C GLN A 136 -1.49 8.45 -15.72
N GLU A 137 -2.16 7.32 -15.49
CA GLU A 137 -2.93 6.62 -16.52
C GLU A 137 -4.20 7.39 -16.93
N GLY A 138 -4.68 8.31 -16.08
CA GLY A 138 -5.94 9.03 -16.29
C GLY A 138 -7.18 8.16 -16.13
N GLY A 139 -7.04 6.92 -15.66
CA GLY A 139 -8.14 5.97 -15.52
C GLY A 139 -7.80 4.73 -14.71
N TYR A 140 -8.84 3.97 -14.36
CA TYR A 140 -8.68 2.73 -13.61
C TYR A 140 -8.09 1.60 -14.44
N PHE A 141 -7.18 0.87 -13.85
CA PHE A 141 -6.52 -0.31 -14.42
C PHE A 141 -6.58 -1.51 -13.47
N VAL A 142 -6.05 -2.66 -13.90
CA VAL A 142 -5.91 -3.88 -13.10
C VAL A 142 -4.46 -4.36 -13.12
N GLY A 143 -4.02 -4.87 -11.95
CA GLY A 143 -2.73 -5.52 -11.79
C GLY A 143 -1.54 -4.56 -11.68
N ASP A 144 -0.43 -5.12 -11.27
CA ASP A 144 0.77 -4.38 -10.90
C ASP A 144 1.56 -3.87 -12.12
N LYS A 145 1.28 -4.41 -13.32
CA LYS A 145 1.96 -4.01 -14.57
C LYS A 145 1.92 -2.51 -14.87
N TYR A 146 0.85 -1.83 -14.47
CA TYR A 146 0.75 -0.38 -14.66
C TYR A 146 1.59 0.38 -13.64
N ILE A 147 1.70 -0.13 -12.42
CA ILE A 147 2.62 0.42 -11.43
C ILE A 147 4.05 0.24 -11.92
N GLU A 148 4.42 -0.98 -12.35
CA GLU A 148 5.72 -1.29 -12.95
C GLU A 148 6.05 -0.39 -14.15
N LYS A 149 5.08 -0.16 -15.03
CA LYS A 149 5.21 0.75 -16.18
C LYS A 149 5.63 2.14 -15.74
N TYR A 150 4.95 2.73 -14.75
CA TYR A 150 5.25 4.10 -14.32
C TYR A 150 6.50 4.19 -13.47
N VAL A 151 6.78 3.19 -12.64
CA VAL A 151 8.06 3.09 -11.91
C VAL A 151 9.23 3.05 -12.90
N ALA A 152 9.15 2.26 -13.96
CA ALA A 152 10.18 2.20 -14.99
C ALA A 152 10.26 3.48 -15.82
N THR A 153 9.10 4.05 -16.22
CA THR A 153 9.05 5.27 -17.05
C THR A 153 9.66 6.47 -16.34
N TYR A 154 9.38 6.61 -15.05
CA TYR A 154 9.83 7.76 -14.25
C TYR A 154 10.96 7.40 -13.28
N ASN A 155 11.78 6.42 -13.64
CA ASN A 155 12.92 6.03 -12.81
C ASN A 155 13.96 7.14 -12.71
N GLU A 156 14.35 7.76 -13.84
CA GLU A 156 15.40 8.79 -13.86
C GLU A 156 14.83 10.20 -13.68
N ASN A 157 13.63 10.46 -14.19
CA ASN A 157 13.03 11.80 -14.17
C ASN A 157 11.51 11.71 -14.12
N TYR A 158 10.91 12.38 -13.14
CA TYR A 158 9.48 12.56 -12.99
C TYR A 158 9.12 14.05 -13.08
N PRO A 159 8.89 14.60 -14.28
CA PRO A 159 8.77 16.06 -14.48
C PRO A 159 7.66 16.74 -13.70
N ASP A 160 6.54 16.05 -13.49
CA ASP A 160 5.36 16.60 -12.79
C ASP A 160 5.28 16.26 -11.30
N LYS A 161 6.38 15.74 -10.73
CA LYS A 161 6.39 15.22 -9.34
C LYS A 161 5.85 16.22 -8.32
N ASN A 162 6.27 17.47 -8.38
CA ASN A 162 5.89 18.47 -7.38
C ASN A 162 4.40 18.80 -7.40
N ASN A 163 3.80 18.91 -8.59
CA ASN A 163 2.37 19.18 -8.74
C ASN A 163 1.53 17.97 -8.28
N VAL A 164 1.93 16.77 -8.74
CA VAL A 164 1.23 15.53 -8.38
C VAL A 164 1.35 15.27 -6.88
N LYS A 165 2.56 15.38 -6.30
CA LYS A 165 2.79 15.21 -4.86
C LYS A 165 1.91 16.17 -4.06
N LYS A 166 2.01 17.49 -4.37
CA LYS A 166 1.23 18.50 -3.68
C LYS A 166 -0.26 18.20 -3.73
N LYS A 167 -0.80 17.91 -4.92
CA LYS A 167 -2.24 17.65 -5.06
C LYS A 167 -2.68 16.37 -4.33
N ILE A 168 -1.85 15.32 -4.32
CA ILE A 168 -2.12 14.09 -3.56
C ILE A 168 -2.18 14.40 -2.06
N VAL A 169 -1.22 15.13 -1.52
CA VAL A 169 -1.17 15.54 -0.10
C VAL A 169 -2.38 16.40 0.26
N ASP A 170 -2.71 17.37 -0.59
CA ASP A 170 -3.89 18.24 -0.39
C ASP A 170 -5.20 17.42 -0.34
N VAL A 171 -5.35 16.40 -1.21
CA VAL A 171 -6.54 15.51 -1.22
C VAL A 171 -6.59 14.63 0.02
N PHE A 172 -5.46 14.07 0.48
CA PHE A 172 -5.42 13.32 1.74
C PHE A 172 -5.84 14.19 2.92
N SER A 173 -5.28 15.39 3.01
CA SER A 173 -5.64 16.36 4.05
C SER A 173 -7.13 16.71 4.02
N PHE A 174 -7.66 16.97 2.83
CA PHE A 174 -9.07 17.27 2.63
C PHE A 174 -9.99 16.10 3.06
N ILE A 175 -9.64 14.85 2.72
CA ILE A 175 -10.41 13.66 3.13
C ILE A 175 -10.34 13.48 4.65
N ASN A 176 -9.19 13.66 5.27
CA ASN A 176 -9.03 13.59 6.73
C ASN A 176 -9.95 14.59 7.44
N GLU A 177 -10.10 15.79 6.88
CA GLU A 177 -10.95 16.82 7.43
C GLU A 177 -12.47 16.55 7.24
N LEU A 178 -12.85 15.58 6.40
CA LEU A 178 -14.23 15.09 6.36
C LEU A 178 -14.63 14.39 7.66
N SER A 179 -13.65 13.91 8.46
CA SER A 179 -13.88 13.25 9.75
C SER A 179 -14.88 12.11 9.64
N LEU A 180 -14.70 11.24 8.64
CA LEU A 180 -15.50 10.04 8.45
C LEU A 180 -15.20 9.03 9.58
N LEU A 181 -16.21 8.25 9.98
CA LEU A 181 -16.02 7.22 11.00
C LEU A 181 -15.17 6.06 10.46
N ASN A 182 -14.35 5.46 11.32
CA ASN A 182 -13.47 4.37 10.93
C ASN A 182 -14.20 3.12 10.40
N ASP A 183 -15.44 2.90 10.83
CA ASP A 183 -16.32 1.82 10.38
C ASP A 183 -17.17 2.18 9.16
N SER A 184 -17.11 3.43 8.68
CA SER A 184 -17.75 3.85 7.44
C SER A 184 -17.29 3.01 6.25
N LEU A 185 -18.20 2.72 5.33
CA LEU A 185 -17.87 2.04 4.08
C LEU A 185 -16.80 2.78 3.25
N TRP A 186 -16.76 4.13 3.37
CA TRP A 186 -15.78 4.97 2.69
C TRP A 186 -14.35 4.76 3.20
N MET A 187 -14.20 4.27 4.44
CA MET A 187 -12.91 3.95 5.03
C MET A 187 -12.43 2.52 4.73
N ARG A 188 -13.13 1.75 3.88
CA ARG A 188 -12.62 0.50 3.32
C ARG A 188 -11.64 0.78 2.19
N LYS A 189 -10.51 0.07 2.13
CA LYS A 189 -9.41 0.32 1.18
C LYS A 189 -9.90 0.53 -0.27
N SER A 190 -10.85 -0.31 -0.74
CA SER A 190 -11.39 -0.23 -2.11
C SER A 190 -12.25 1.02 -2.34
N CYS A 191 -13.07 1.42 -1.37
CA CYS A 191 -13.88 2.64 -1.43
C CYS A 191 -13.03 3.89 -1.27
N TYR A 192 -12.15 3.89 -0.28
CA TYR A 192 -11.23 5.00 -0.04
C TYR A 192 -10.40 5.32 -1.28
N PHE A 193 -9.81 4.30 -1.90
CA PHE A 193 -9.08 4.48 -3.16
C PHE A 193 -9.95 5.11 -4.24
N THR A 194 -11.18 4.63 -4.44
CA THR A 194 -12.05 5.15 -5.48
C THR A 194 -12.50 6.58 -5.15
N MET A 195 -12.88 6.86 -3.90
CA MET A 195 -13.23 8.18 -3.41
C MET A 195 -12.06 9.15 -3.60
N PHE A 196 -10.85 8.74 -3.23
CA PHE A 196 -9.65 9.54 -3.43
C PHE A 196 -9.47 9.94 -4.89
N ILE A 197 -9.55 8.98 -5.82
CA ILE A 197 -9.34 9.23 -7.25
C ILE A 197 -10.42 10.17 -7.82
N GLU A 198 -11.69 9.98 -7.47
CA GLU A 198 -12.76 10.85 -7.99
C GLU A 198 -12.69 12.26 -7.37
N ILE A 199 -12.32 12.39 -6.09
CA ILE A 199 -12.03 13.69 -5.47
C ILE A 199 -10.83 14.36 -6.15
N PHE A 200 -9.74 13.61 -6.37
CA PHE A 200 -8.54 14.14 -7.01
C PHE A 200 -8.82 14.72 -8.40
N LYS A 201 -9.66 14.08 -9.21
CA LYS A 201 -10.02 14.57 -10.54
C LYS A 201 -10.69 15.94 -10.50
N GLU A 202 -11.62 16.15 -9.57
CA GLU A 202 -12.46 17.35 -9.48
C GLU A 202 -12.09 18.26 -8.28
N PHE A 203 -10.88 18.09 -7.72
CA PHE A 203 -10.47 18.71 -6.47
C PHE A 203 -10.69 20.22 -6.44
N GLU A 204 -10.30 20.93 -7.50
CA GLU A 204 -10.41 22.38 -7.60
C GLU A 204 -11.87 22.89 -7.45
N LYS A 205 -12.84 22.06 -7.90
CA LYS A 205 -14.27 22.41 -7.83
C LYS A 205 -14.90 22.08 -6.49
N ILE A 206 -14.37 21.07 -5.78
CA ILE A 206 -14.98 20.54 -4.55
C ILE A 206 -14.23 20.92 -3.27
N ALA A 207 -13.01 21.45 -3.36
CA ALA A 207 -12.16 21.76 -2.20
C ALA A 207 -12.84 22.71 -1.19
N LYS A 208 -13.71 23.61 -1.64
CA LYS A 208 -14.47 24.54 -0.78
C LYS A 208 -15.82 23.99 -0.31
N LYS A 209 -16.22 22.81 -0.78
CA LYS A 209 -17.56 22.20 -0.56
C LYS A 209 -17.52 21.02 0.41
N ARG A 210 -16.56 21.00 1.36
CA ARG A 210 -16.31 19.89 2.28
C ARG A 210 -17.56 19.45 3.06
N LYS A 211 -18.31 20.38 3.60
CA LYS A 211 -19.52 20.07 4.36
C LYS A 211 -20.56 19.37 3.49
N ILE A 212 -20.80 19.90 2.30
CA ILE A 212 -21.74 19.34 1.33
C ILE A 212 -21.29 17.92 0.92
N LEU A 213 -20.00 17.73 0.60
CA LEU A 213 -19.45 16.42 0.25
C LEU A 213 -19.67 15.40 1.37
N ARG A 214 -19.42 15.80 2.64
CA ARG A 214 -19.63 14.92 3.79
C ARG A 214 -21.11 14.50 3.91
N GLU A 215 -22.04 15.43 3.75
CA GLU A 215 -23.49 15.16 3.80
C GLU A 215 -23.91 14.15 2.72
N TYR A 216 -23.46 14.33 1.47
CA TYR A 216 -23.70 13.36 0.39
C TYR A 216 -23.08 11.98 0.65
N LEU A 217 -21.85 11.93 1.16
CA LEU A 217 -21.21 10.66 1.53
C LEU A 217 -22.05 9.91 2.58
N GLN A 218 -22.52 10.58 3.63
CA GLN A 218 -23.33 9.98 4.69
C GLN A 218 -24.71 9.54 4.17
N GLU A 219 -25.35 10.34 3.32
CA GLU A 219 -26.64 10.00 2.72
C GLU A 219 -26.52 8.75 1.83
N VAL A 220 -25.52 8.73 0.94
CA VAL A 220 -25.29 7.60 0.04
C VAL A 220 -24.92 6.35 0.83
N GLU A 221 -24.09 6.45 1.87
CA GLU A 221 -23.77 5.34 2.75
C GLU A 221 -25.04 4.73 3.38
N SER A 222 -25.93 5.57 3.89
CA SER A 222 -27.21 5.13 4.46
C SER A 222 -28.08 4.40 3.42
N LYS A 223 -28.11 4.89 2.17
CA LYS A 223 -28.83 4.24 1.07
C LYS A 223 -28.21 2.90 0.69
N VAL A 224 -26.87 2.81 0.66
CA VAL A 224 -26.15 1.56 0.37
C VAL A 224 -26.42 0.51 1.45
N GLU A 225 -26.33 0.88 2.73
CA GLU A 225 -26.61 -0.02 3.84
C GLU A 225 -28.07 -0.52 3.85
N ALA A 226 -29.03 0.37 3.58
CA ALA A 226 -30.44 0.00 3.51
C ALA A 226 -30.76 -0.97 2.35
N ASN A 227 -29.96 -0.97 1.28
CA ASN A 227 -30.21 -1.74 0.07
C ASN A 227 -29.22 -2.91 -0.14
N LYS A 228 -28.29 -3.15 0.77
CA LYS A 228 -27.21 -4.13 0.60
C LYS A 228 -27.67 -5.57 0.29
N SER A 229 -28.85 -5.94 0.73
CA SER A 229 -29.47 -7.25 0.49
C SER A 229 -30.44 -7.29 -0.70
N SER A 230 -30.62 -6.17 -1.40
CA SER A 230 -31.44 -6.09 -2.59
C SER A 230 -30.76 -6.75 -3.79
N ASN A 231 -31.54 -7.03 -4.86
CA ASN A 231 -30.99 -7.57 -6.08
C ASN A 231 -30.08 -6.55 -6.78
N ALA A 232 -28.78 -6.90 -6.91
CA ALA A 232 -27.78 -6.05 -7.54
C ALA A 232 -27.99 -5.78 -9.03
N ASP A 233 -28.77 -6.59 -9.72
CA ASP A 233 -29.09 -6.35 -11.15
C ASP A 233 -30.10 -5.21 -11.36
N THR A 234 -30.94 -4.96 -10.35
CA THR A 234 -32.02 -3.96 -10.41
C THR A 234 -31.83 -2.79 -9.48
N ASN A 235 -30.93 -2.90 -8.49
CA ASN A 235 -30.69 -1.86 -7.50
C ASN A 235 -29.23 -1.37 -7.54
N GLN A 236 -29.03 -0.11 -7.90
CA GLN A 236 -27.69 0.48 -8.04
C GLN A 236 -26.88 0.50 -6.74
N TYR A 237 -27.53 0.65 -5.57
CA TYR A 237 -26.85 0.67 -4.27
C TYR A 237 -26.38 -0.74 -3.87
N ALA A 238 -27.23 -1.76 -4.11
CA ALA A 238 -26.84 -3.16 -3.93
C ALA A 238 -25.70 -3.56 -4.89
N LYS A 239 -25.76 -3.11 -6.13
CA LYS A 239 -24.70 -3.30 -7.12
C LYS A 239 -23.39 -2.66 -6.67
N PHE A 240 -23.43 -1.42 -6.20
CA PHE A 240 -22.26 -0.73 -5.64
C PHE A 240 -21.70 -1.50 -4.44
N TYR A 241 -22.56 -1.92 -3.50
CA TYR A 241 -22.17 -2.74 -2.35
C TYR A 241 -21.43 -4.01 -2.78
N SER A 242 -21.91 -4.73 -3.80
CA SER A 242 -21.25 -5.93 -4.30
C SER A 242 -19.80 -5.66 -4.76
N TYR A 243 -19.55 -4.54 -5.42
CA TYR A 243 -18.21 -4.15 -5.88
C TYR A 243 -17.27 -3.68 -4.76
N ILE A 244 -17.80 -3.41 -3.55
CA ILE A 244 -16.98 -3.09 -2.38
C ILE A 244 -16.35 -4.37 -1.79
N TYR A 245 -17.05 -5.51 -1.90
CA TYR A 245 -16.67 -6.74 -1.22
C TYR A 245 -16.20 -7.85 -2.17
N THR A 246 -16.59 -7.83 -3.45
CA THR A 246 -16.28 -8.89 -4.40
C THR A 246 -15.47 -8.35 -5.58
N GLY A 247 -14.35 -9.01 -5.90
CA GLY A 247 -13.50 -8.67 -7.03
C GLY A 247 -13.00 -7.22 -7.03
N THR A 248 -12.77 -6.66 -5.85
CA THR A 248 -12.53 -5.23 -5.57
C THR A 248 -11.39 -4.62 -6.39
N ASN A 249 -10.40 -5.43 -6.77
CA ASN A 249 -9.21 -5.00 -7.51
C ASN A 249 -9.37 -5.11 -9.03
N SER A 250 -10.48 -5.68 -9.53
CA SER A 250 -10.73 -5.74 -10.97
C SER A 250 -10.95 -4.34 -11.56
N ARG A 251 -10.54 -4.14 -12.83
CA ARG A 251 -10.80 -2.87 -13.53
C ARG A 251 -12.30 -2.56 -13.56
N LYS A 252 -13.14 -3.57 -13.81
CA LYS A 252 -14.59 -3.42 -13.83
C LYS A 252 -15.10 -2.87 -12.50
N ALA A 253 -14.75 -3.49 -11.38
CA ALA A 253 -15.21 -3.04 -10.06
C ALA A 253 -14.74 -1.61 -9.74
N ARG A 254 -13.48 -1.25 -10.07
CA ARG A 254 -12.97 0.11 -9.90
C ARG A 254 -13.74 1.13 -10.74
N VAL A 255 -14.01 0.82 -12.02
CA VAL A 255 -14.77 1.69 -12.94
C VAL A 255 -16.21 1.85 -12.46
N GLU A 256 -16.88 0.77 -12.08
CA GLU A 256 -18.29 0.81 -11.63
C GLU A 256 -18.40 1.62 -10.31
N ARG A 257 -17.47 1.44 -9.36
CA ARG A 257 -17.44 2.28 -8.16
C ARG A 257 -17.19 3.74 -8.48
N GLY A 258 -16.25 4.04 -9.39
CA GLY A 258 -15.96 5.42 -9.81
C GLY A 258 -17.16 6.09 -10.48
N ASN A 259 -17.85 5.40 -11.39
CA ASN A 259 -19.04 5.91 -12.05
C ASN A 259 -20.17 6.18 -11.06
N PHE A 260 -20.38 5.25 -10.12
CA PHE A 260 -21.38 5.43 -9.06
C PHE A 260 -21.06 6.65 -8.17
N LEU A 261 -19.81 6.74 -7.68
CA LEU A 261 -19.38 7.87 -6.86
C LEU A 261 -19.52 9.21 -7.58
N ARG A 262 -19.12 9.25 -8.84
CA ARG A 262 -19.23 10.46 -9.65
C ARG A 262 -20.67 10.92 -9.75
N LYS A 263 -21.58 10.02 -10.16
CA LYS A 263 -22.99 10.32 -10.39
C LYS A 263 -23.74 10.67 -9.10
N GLU A 264 -23.54 9.90 -8.04
CA GLU A 264 -24.36 10.02 -6.83
C GLU A 264 -23.78 11.05 -5.82
N ILE A 265 -22.50 11.44 -5.96
CA ILE A 265 -21.83 12.29 -4.98
C ILE A 265 -21.13 13.47 -5.64
N ILE A 266 -20.16 13.23 -6.55
CA ILE A 266 -19.27 14.30 -7.02
C ILE A 266 -20.01 15.32 -7.88
N GLU A 267 -20.79 14.86 -8.87
CA GLU A 267 -21.59 15.75 -9.73
C GLU A 267 -22.60 16.56 -8.92
N PRO A 268 -23.43 15.97 -8.03
CA PRO A 268 -24.33 16.75 -7.17
C PRO A 268 -23.61 17.75 -6.26
N VAL A 269 -22.44 17.40 -5.72
CA VAL A 269 -21.63 18.34 -4.92
C VAL A 269 -21.13 19.51 -5.77
N MET A 270 -20.77 19.27 -7.03
CA MET A 270 -20.31 20.34 -7.92
C MET A 270 -21.43 21.31 -8.32
N GLU A 271 -22.67 20.83 -8.42
CA GLU A 271 -23.84 21.62 -8.80
C GLU A 271 -24.37 22.51 -7.65
N ASN A 272 -24.15 22.12 -6.39
CA ASN A 272 -24.52 22.88 -5.19
C ASN A 272 -23.46 23.89 -4.81
#